data_d87844cabb5df9076a6ebc771b70c535
#
_entry.id   d87844cabb5df9076a6ebc771b70c535
#
_cell.length_a   1.000
_cell.length_b   1.000
_cell.length_c   1.000
_cell.angle_alpha   90.00
_cell.angle_beta   90.00
_cell.angle_gamma   90.00
#
_symmetry.space_group_name_H-M   'P 1'
#
loop_
_entity.id
_entity.type
_entity.pdbx_description
1 polymer ?
#
loop_
_entity_poly.entity_id
_entity_poly.type
_entity_poly.pdbx_seq_one_letter_code
_entity_poly.pdbx_strand_id
1 'polypeptide(L)' 'MRAADEAVEEVDAQGLDCPMPLLLAKRALNGLPSGACLRVLATDRGSQRDFRVFAEQSGHQLLAADECDGVYTYLLKKR' A
#
# COMPACT_ATOMS: atom_id res chain seq x y z
N MET A 1 -20.03 -8.15 9.90
CA MET A 1 -19.28 -8.27 8.96
C MET A 1 -19.04 -7.14 8.27
N ARG A 2 -18.00 -6.92 7.90
CA ARG A 2 -17.71 -5.76 7.36
C ARG A 2 -17.29 -5.97 6.02
N ALA A 3 -18.06 -5.60 5.10
CA ALA A 3 -17.73 -5.70 3.71
C ALA A 3 -16.40 -5.01 3.42
N ALA A 4 -16.11 -3.96 4.14
CA ALA A 4 -14.88 -3.23 3.92
C ALA A 4 -13.67 -4.10 4.21
N ASP A 5 -13.75 -4.92 5.23
CA ASP A 5 -12.65 -5.80 5.57
C ASP A 5 -12.44 -6.85 4.50
N GLU A 6 -13.53 -7.32 3.94
CA GLU A 6 -13.45 -8.35 2.92
C GLU A 6 -12.89 -7.84 1.63
N ALA A 7 -12.96 -6.52 1.42
CA ALA A 7 -12.49 -5.93 0.18
C ALA A 7 -11.02 -5.53 0.23
N VAL A 8 -10.34 -5.79 1.33
CA VAL A 8 -8.94 -5.40 1.47
C VAL A 8 -8.04 -6.50 0.95
N GLU A 9 -7.25 -6.16 -0.09
CA GLU A 9 -6.20 -7.03 -0.56
C GLU A 9 -4.94 -6.72 0.23
N GLU A 10 -4.03 -7.66 0.32
CA GLU A 10 -2.80 -7.44 1.06
C GLU A 10 -1.58 -7.87 0.26
N VAL A 11 -0.53 -7.05 0.29
CA VAL A 11 0.76 -7.35 -0.31
C VAL A 11 1.79 -7.33 0.79
N ASP A 12 2.50 -8.44 0.96
CA ASP A 12 3.56 -8.52 1.95
C ASP A 12 4.89 -8.30 1.23
N ALA A 13 5.43 -7.12 1.39
CA ALA A 13 6.70 -6.75 0.77
C ALA A 13 7.81 -6.61 1.80
N GLN A 14 7.65 -7.25 2.96
CA GLN A 14 8.68 -7.20 4.00
C GLN A 14 9.95 -7.85 3.48
N GLY A 15 11.08 -7.27 3.87
CA GLY A 15 12.38 -7.79 3.46
C GLY A 15 12.83 -7.32 2.10
N LEU A 16 11.99 -6.60 1.36
CA LEU A 16 12.36 -6.11 0.04
C LEU A 16 12.78 -4.65 0.13
N ASP A 17 13.76 -4.29 -0.70
CA ASP A 17 14.28 -2.93 -0.73
C ASP A 17 13.51 -2.07 -1.71
N CYS A 18 13.58 -0.76 -1.47
CA CYS A 18 13.06 0.24 -2.39
C CYS A 18 13.69 0.03 -3.77
N PRO A 19 12.91 0.06 -4.83
CA PRO A 19 11.50 0.45 -4.93
C PRO A 19 10.54 -0.75 -4.99
N MET A 20 10.98 -1.93 -4.60
CA MET A 20 10.15 -3.13 -4.79
C MET A 20 8.80 -3.08 -4.10
N PRO A 21 8.70 -2.60 -2.84
CA PRO A 21 7.38 -2.55 -2.21
C PRO A 21 6.39 -1.72 -3.04
N LEU A 22 6.85 -0.60 -3.59
CA LEU A 22 5.98 0.26 -4.40
C LEU A 22 5.60 -0.43 -5.70
N LEU A 23 6.54 -1.12 -6.33
CA LEU A 23 6.25 -1.79 -7.60
C LEU A 23 5.21 -2.89 -7.41
N LEU A 24 5.31 -3.63 -6.32
CA LEU A 24 4.33 -4.67 -6.03
C LEU A 24 2.96 -4.06 -5.75
N ALA A 25 2.94 -2.92 -5.05
CA ALA A 25 1.68 -2.23 -4.79
C ALA A 25 1.03 -1.76 -6.07
N LYS A 26 1.82 -1.19 -6.99
CA LYS A 26 1.29 -0.73 -8.26
C LYS A 26 0.66 -1.88 -9.05
N ARG A 27 1.35 -3.01 -9.07
CA ARG A 27 0.84 -4.17 -9.77
C ARG A 27 -0.47 -4.65 -9.17
N ALA A 28 -0.54 -4.71 -7.85
CA ALA A 28 -1.76 -5.16 -7.18
C ALA A 28 -2.90 -4.18 -7.44
N LEU A 29 -2.64 -2.88 -7.36
CA LEU A 29 -3.68 -1.89 -7.59
C LEU A 29 -4.24 -1.97 -9.00
N ASN A 30 -3.40 -2.27 -9.97
CA ASN A 30 -3.88 -2.36 -11.36
C ASN A 30 -4.93 -3.43 -11.54
N GLY A 31 -4.94 -4.44 -10.70
CA GLY A 31 -5.92 -5.50 -10.78
C GLY A 31 -7.16 -5.29 -9.93
N LEU A 32 -7.23 -4.16 -9.22
CA LEU A 32 -8.36 -3.90 -8.33
C LEU A 32 -9.36 -2.94 -8.94
N PRO A 33 -10.63 -3.08 -8.59
CA PRO A 33 -11.64 -2.13 -9.04
C PRO A 33 -11.54 -0.83 -8.27
N SER A 34 -12.09 0.24 -8.84
CA SER A 34 -12.12 1.54 -8.18
C SER A 34 -12.75 1.41 -6.80
N GLY A 35 -12.15 2.06 -5.83
CA GLY A 35 -12.67 2.04 -4.48
C GLY A 35 -12.19 0.91 -3.62
N ALA A 36 -11.54 -0.09 -4.21
CA ALA A 36 -11.00 -1.21 -3.43
C ALA A 36 -9.79 -0.75 -2.65
N CYS A 37 -9.51 -1.43 -1.55
CA CYS A 37 -8.40 -1.09 -0.68
C CYS A 37 -7.30 -2.13 -0.76
N LEU A 38 -6.06 -1.64 -0.62
CA LEU A 38 -4.87 -2.48 -0.62
C LEU A 38 -4.06 -2.17 0.61
N ARG A 39 -3.70 -3.20 1.35
CA ARG A 39 -2.78 -3.06 2.48
C ARG A 39 -1.41 -3.57 2.06
N VAL A 40 -0.38 -2.77 2.29
CA VAL A 40 0.99 -3.14 1.95
C VAL A 40 1.84 -3.14 3.21
N LEU A 41 2.59 -4.22 3.40
CA LEU A 41 3.53 -4.32 4.50
C LEU A 41 4.93 -4.19 3.93
N ALA A 42 5.76 -3.37 4.57
CA ALA A 42 7.13 -3.16 4.10
C ALA A 42 8.04 -2.92 5.29
N THR A 43 9.32 -3.19 5.10
CA THR A 43 10.32 -2.93 6.14
C THR A 43 11.36 -1.92 5.68
N ASP A 44 11.33 -1.51 4.43
CA ASP A 44 12.28 -0.53 3.92
C ASP A 44 11.85 0.88 4.29
N ARG A 45 12.78 1.65 4.85
CA ARG A 45 12.47 3.02 5.27
C ARG A 45 12.06 3.92 4.14
N GLY A 46 12.63 3.71 2.96
CA GLY A 46 12.30 4.53 1.81
C GLY A 46 10.87 4.39 1.36
N SER A 47 10.18 3.33 1.82
CA SER A 47 8.80 3.13 1.42
C SER A 47 7.89 4.25 1.91
N GLN A 48 8.21 4.89 3.02
CA GLN A 48 7.37 5.98 3.54
C GLN A 48 7.25 7.09 2.51
N ARG A 49 8.38 7.53 1.99
CA ARG A 49 8.38 8.58 1.00
C ARG A 49 7.78 8.11 -0.31
N ASP A 50 8.15 6.91 -0.72
CA ASP A 50 7.69 6.37 -2.00
C ASP A 50 6.18 6.29 -2.06
N PHE A 51 5.53 5.82 -1.00
CA PHE A 51 4.09 5.67 -1.02
C PHE A 51 3.38 7.02 -0.93
N ARG A 52 3.94 7.97 -0.20
CA ARG A 52 3.34 9.30 -0.13
C ARG A 52 3.38 9.99 -1.50
N VAL A 53 4.54 9.95 -2.15
CA VAL A 53 4.69 10.57 -3.46
C VAL A 53 3.80 9.88 -4.48
N PHE A 54 3.78 8.56 -4.43
CA PHE A 54 2.94 7.78 -5.35
C PHE A 54 1.47 8.15 -5.21
N ALA A 55 0.98 8.25 -3.98
CA ALA A 55 -0.43 8.61 -3.78
C ALA A 55 -0.74 9.98 -4.35
N GLU A 56 0.17 10.93 -4.14
CA GLU A 56 -0.03 12.28 -4.66
C GLU A 56 -0.06 12.32 -6.17
N GLN A 57 0.80 11.55 -6.81
CA GLN A 57 0.93 11.60 -8.26
C GLN A 57 -0.09 10.73 -9.00
N SER A 58 -0.55 9.66 -8.37
CA SER A 58 -1.41 8.71 -9.05
C SER A 58 -2.90 8.99 -8.90
N GLY A 59 -3.26 9.72 -7.87
CA GLY A 59 -4.67 9.91 -7.55
C GLY A 59 -5.25 8.83 -6.66
N HIS A 60 -4.49 7.77 -6.38
CA HIS A 60 -4.91 6.82 -5.35
C HIS A 60 -4.78 7.49 -3.99
N GLN A 61 -5.59 7.07 -3.03
CA GLN A 61 -5.57 7.68 -1.71
C GLN A 61 -4.76 6.84 -0.73
N LEU A 62 -3.88 7.50 0.00
CA LEU A 62 -3.16 6.85 1.10
C LEU A 62 -3.97 7.13 2.36
N LEU A 63 -4.76 6.14 2.77
CA LEU A 63 -5.69 6.30 3.88
C LEU A 63 -5.00 6.22 5.23
N ALA A 64 -3.94 5.43 5.33
CA ALA A 64 -3.22 5.26 6.58
C ALA A 64 -1.80 4.85 6.29
N ALA A 65 -0.88 5.25 7.16
CA ALA A 65 0.52 4.88 7.06
C ALA A 65 1.03 4.78 8.50
N ASP A 66 1.31 3.57 8.93
CA ASP A 66 1.73 3.31 10.30
C ASP A 66 3.03 2.53 10.34
N GLU A 67 3.71 2.58 11.47
CA GLU A 67 4.92 1.82 11.65
C GLU A 67 4.90 1.21 13.03
N CYS A 68 5.26 -0.07 13.12
CA CYS A 68 5.34 -0.77 14.39
C CYS A 68 6.51 -1.73 14.32
N ASP A 69 7.49 -1.51 15.19
CA ASP A 69 8.67 -2.39 15.28
C ASP A 69 9.36 -2.61 13.94
N GLY A 70 9.48 -1.55 13.15
CA GLY A 70 10.19 -1.63 11.88
C GLY A 70 9.35 -2.11 10.72
N VAL A 71 8.09 -2.43 10.94
CA VAL A 71 7.20 -2.82 9.86
C VAL A 71 6.27 -1.65 9.55
N TYR A 72 6.32 -1.20 8.31
CA TYR A 72 5.47 -0.12 7.83
C TYR A 72 4.23 -0.72 7.18
N THR A 73 3.07 -0.21 7.53
CA THR A 73 1.80 -0.67 6.98
C THR A 73 1.13 0.51 6.28
N TYR A 74 0.82 0.31 5.01
CA TYR A 74 0.15 1.35 4.21
C TYR A 74 -1.20 0.84 3.75
N LEU A 75 -2.22 1.69 3.87
CA LEU A 75 -3.55 1.36 3.39
C LEU A 75 -3.89 2.33 2.25
N LEU A 76 -4.03 1.78 1.07
CA LEU A 76 -4.31 2.54 -0.14
C LEU A 76 -5.71 2.24 -0.65
N LYS A 77 -6.35 3.28 -1.20
CA LYS A 77 -7.65 3.10 -1.83
C LYS A 77 -7.51 3.39 -3.31
N LYS A 78 -7.95 2.44 -4.14
CA LYS A 78 -7.85 2.57 -5.58
C LYS A 78 -8.69 3.73 -6.09
N ARG A 79 -8.10 4.53 -6.94
CA ARG A 79 -8.75 5.67 -7.57
C ARG A 79 -9.91 5.25 -8.45
#